data_d265c51c6d2fb1622f1ed095477b408a
#
_entry.id   d265c51c6d2fb1622f1ed095477b408a
#
_cell.length_a   1.000
_cell.length_b   1.000
_cell.length_c   1.000
_cell.angle_alpha   90.00
_cell.angle_beta   90.00
_cell.angle_gamma   90.00
#
_symmetry.space_group_name_H-M   'P 1'
#
loop_
_entity.id
_entity.type
_entity.pdbx_description
1 polymer ?
#
loop_
_entity_poly.entity_id
_entity_poly.type
_entity_poly.pdbx_seq_one_letter_code
_entity_poly.pdbx_strand_id
1 'polypeptide(L)'
;MDDKKIGIASDHAGYQLKEFIIGYLDSKGYDVHDFGCHSEESCDYPDYAHPLAEAIEKGELPRGIAMCGSANGITITLNKH
;
A
#
# COMPACT_ATOMS: atom_id res chain seq x y z
N MET A 1 -6.76 19.61 0.52
CA MET A 1 -6.95 18.26 1.06
C MET A 1 -7.04 17.26 -0.06
N ASP A 2 -6.30 16.19 0.04
CA ASP A 2 -6.16 15.29 -1.08
C ASP A 2 -6.77 13.92 -0.74
N ASP A 3 -8.09 13.83 -0.87
CA ASP A 3 -8.85 12.63 -0.54
C ASP A 3 -8.57 11.47 -1.50
N LYS A 4 -7.86 11.75 -2.58
CA LYS A 4 -7.55 10.74 -3.58
C LYS A 4 -6.18 10.09 -3.39
N LYS A 5 -5.42 10.52 -2.40
CA LYS A 5 -4.14 9.90 -2.12
C LYS A 5 -4.32 8.60 -1.34
N ILE A 6 -3.62 7.57 -1.76
CA ILE A 6 -3.65 6.29 -1.09
C ILE A 6 -2.28 5.62 -1.20
N GLY A 7 -1.82 5.07 -0.09
CA GLY A 7 -0.59 4.29 -0.08
C GLY A 7 -0.89 2.82 -0.24
N ILE A 8 0.00 2.09 -0.89
CA ILE A 8 -0.18 0.65 -1.06
C ILE A 8 1.17 -0.05 -0.89
N ALA A 9 1.12 -1.21 -0.27
CA ALA A 9 2.32 -2.00 -0.05
C ALA A 9 1.95 -3.48 -0.01
N SER A 10 2.90 -4.35 -0.35
CA SER A 10 2.68 -5.78 -0.28
C SER A 10 4.01 -6.50 -0.08
N ASP A 11 3.94 -7.74 0.40
CA ASP A 11 5.11 -8.62 0.35
C ASP A 11 5.27 -9.16 -1.08
N HIS A 12 6.31 -9.97 -1.29
CA HIS A 12 6.58 -10.49 -2.64
C HIS A 12 5.46 -11.37 -3.17
N ALA A 13 4.77 -12.10 -2.30
CA ALA A 13 3.66 -12.96 -2.71
C ALA A 13 2.44 -12.15 -3.14
N GLY A 14 2.28 -10.94 -2.61
CA GLY A 14 1.17 -10.07 -2.98
C GLY A 14 1.49 -9.10 -4.11
N TYR A 15 2.67 -9.20 -4.70
CA TYR A 15 3.11 -8.23 -5.70
C TYR A 15 2.16 -8.12 -6.89
N GLN A 16 1.74 -9.24 -7.46
CA GLN A 16 0.87 -9.20 -8.62
C GLN A 16 -0.49 -8.61 -8.30
N LEU A 17 -1.03 -8.96 -7.14
CA LEU A 17 -2.29 -8.38 -6.69
C LEU A 17 -2.16 -6.89 -6.45
N LYS A 18 -1.03 -6.46 -5.88
CA LYS A 18 -0.77 -5.05 -5.67
C LYS A 18 -0.77 -4.30 -7.00
N GLU A 19 -0.09 -4.83 -8.01
CA GLU A 19 -0.06 -4.19 -9.32
C GLU A 19 -1.44 -4.10 -9.95
N PHE A 20 -2.25 -5.14 -9.79
CA PHE A 20 -3.62 -5.12 -10.28
C PHE A 20 -4.43 -4.01 -9.60
N ILE A 21 -4.32 -3.91 -8.29
CA ILE A 21 -5.05 -2.91 -7.51
C ILE A 21 -4.59 -1.50 -7.85
N ILE A 22 -3.28 -1.30 -8.05
CA ILE A 22 -2.76 0.01 -8.46
C ILE A 22 -3.42 0.44 -9.77
N GLY A 23 -3.47 -0.46 -10.75
CA GLY A 23 -4.10 -0.16 -12.03
C GLY A 23 -5.57 0.20 -11.87
N TYR A 24 -6.28 -0.54 -11.03
CA TYR A 24 -7.68 -0.28 -10.76
C TYR A 24 -7.89 1.10 -10.13
N LEU A 25 -7.11 1.41 -9.10
CA LEU A 25 -7.25 2.69 -8.39
C LEU A 25 -6.85 3.86 -9.28
N ASP A 26 -5.81 3.68 -10.08
CA ASP A 26 -5.38 4.71 -11.01
C ASP A 26 -6.48 5.02 -12.01
N SER A 27 -7.18 3.99 -12.50
CA SER A 27 -8.28 4.18 -13.43
C SER A 27 -9.47 4.91 -12.79
N LYS A 28 -9.54 4.90 -11.46
CA LYS A 28 -10.60 5.61 -10.72
C LYS A 28 -10.17 7.01 -10.29
N GLY A 29 -8.98 7.45 -10.68
CA GLY A 29 -8.51 8.80 -10.39
C GLY A 29 -7.77 8.95 -9.06
N TYR A 30 -7.38 7.86 -8.44
CA TYR A 30 -6.61 7.92 -7.20
C TYR A 30 -5.14 8.19 -7.49
N ASP A 31 -4.50 8.92 -6.59
CA ASP A 31 -3.07 9.15 -6.61
C ASP A 31 -2.42 8.09 -5.73
N VAL A 32 -1.93 7.03 -6.35
CA VAL A 32 -1.43 5.86 -5.64
C VAL A 32 0.07 5.97 -5.38
N HIS A 33 0.44 5.81 -4.11
CA HIS A 33 1.84 5.84 -3.67
C HIS A 33 2.27 4.42 -3.32
N ASP A 34 3.16 3.86 -4.12
CA ASP A 34 3.62 2.47 -3.98
C ASP A 34 4.85 2.40 -3.09
N PHE A 35 4.71 1.77 -1.93
CA PHE A 35 5.80 1.62 -0.97
C PHE A 35 6.56 0.30 -1.10
N GLY A 36 6.17 -0.54 -2.03
CA GLY A 36 6.82 -1.82 -2.29
C GLY A 36 5.91 -2.97 -1.93
N CYS A 37 6.29 -4.19 -2.15
CA CYS A 37 7.48 -4.65 -2.85
C CYS A 37 7.46 -4.24 -4.32
N HIS A 38 8.61 -3.95 -4.91
CA HIS A 38 8.66 -3.49 -6.31
C HIS A 38 8.96 -4.62 -7.30
N SER A 39 9.04 -5.84 -6.83
CA SER A 39 9.28 -7.01 -7.66
C SER A 39 8.78 -8.24 -6.93
N GLU A 40 8.84 -9.40 -7.61
CA GLU A 40 8.45 -10.66 -6.98
C GLU A 40 9.58 -11.28 -6.15
N GLU A 41 10.70 -10.59 -6.01
CA GLU A 41 11.76 -11.01 -5.13
C GLU A 41 11.35 -10.86 -3.68
N SER A 42 11.97 -11.66 -2.81
CA SER A 42 11.63 -11.67 -1.39
C SER A 42 11.80 -10.29 -0.75
N CYS A 43 10.77 -9.85 -0.04
CA CYS A 43 10.78 -8.60 0.71
C CYS A 43 10.31 -8.90 2.12
N ASP A 44 11.00 -8.34 3.11
CA ASP A 44 10.59 -8.50 4.50
C ASP A 44 9.48 -7.50 4.83
N TYR A 45 8.54 -7.93 5.67
CA TYR A 45 7.39 -7.12 6.02
C TYR A 45 7.76 -5.71 6.51
N PRO A 46 8.73 -5.53 7.41
CA PRO A 46 9.07 -4.19 7.87
C PRO A 46 9.58 -3.25 6.76
N ASP A 47 10.19 -3.82 5.72
CA ASP A 47 10.78 -3.01 4.65
C ASP A 47 9.76 -2.19 3.89
N TYR A 48 8.52 -2.64 3.83
CA TYR A 48 7.48 -1.93 3.11
C TYR A 48 6.35 -1.42 4.01
N ALA A 49 6.10 -2.12 5.11
CA ALA A 49 5.00 -1.76 6.00
C ALA A 49 5.31 -0.53 6.85
N HIS A 50 6.57 -0.40 7.31
CA HIS A 50 6.95 0.75 8.14
C HIS A 50 6.87 2.07 7.41
N PRO A 51 7.40 2.20 6.18
CA PRO A 51 7.26 3.46 5.45
C PRO A 51 5.81 3.84 5.20
N LEU A 52 4.95 2.86 4.90
CA LEU A 52 3.54 3.12 4.70
C LEU A 52 2.89 3.62 5.98
N ALA A 53 3.16 2.93 7.10
CA ALA A 53 2.59 3.32 8.38
C ALA A 53 3.04 4.72 8.79
N GLU A 54 4.31 5.04 8.58
CA GLU A 54 4.83 6.37 8.90
C GLU A 54 4.13 7.45 8.08
N ALA A 55 3.94 7.21 6.80
CA ALA A 55 3.28 8.20 5.94
C ALA A 55 1.86 8.48 6.41
N ILE A 56 1.15 7.45 6.87
CA ILE A 56 -0.21 7.62 7.38
C ILE A 56 -0.19 8.36 8.71
N GLU A 57 0.74 8.01 9.61
CA GLU A 57 0.84 8.66 10.91
C GLU A 57 1.20 10.15 10.79
N LYS A 58 2.05 10.48 9.82
CA LYS A 58 2.46 11.87 9.60
C LYS A 58 1.40 12.70 8.89
N GLY A 59 0.32 12.08 8.47
CA GLY A 59 -0.74 12.77 7.76
C GLY A 59 -0.45 13.01 6.28
N GLU A 60 0.59 12.39 5.74
CA GLU A 60 0.93 12.51 4.32
C GLU A 60 -0.08 11.77 3.44
N LEU A 61 -0.66 10.69 3.99
CA LEU A 61 -1.65 9.87 3.29
C LEU A 61 -2.86 9.66 4.18
N PRO A 62 -4.07 9.85 3.66
CA PRO A 62 -5.28 9.62 4.45
C PRO A 62 -5.59 8.14 4.66
N ARG A 63 -5.06 7.26 3.83
CA ARG A 63 -5.33 5.83 3.93
C ARG A 63 -4.23 5.01 3.28
N GLY A 64 -4.19 3.74 3.61
CA GLY A 64 -3.24 2.82 3.01
C GLY A 64 -3.78 1.40 2.99
N ILE A 65 -3.27 0.62 2.06
CA ILE A 65 -3.59 -0.80 1.90
C ILE A 65 -2.29 -1.58 1.99
N ALA A 66 -2.22 -2.53 2.91
CA ALA A 66 -1.08 -3.43 3.01
C ALA A 66 -1.57 -4.84 2.73
N MET A 67 -0.89 -5.53 1.83
CA MET A 67 -1.25 -6.90 1.44
C MET A 67 -0.13 -7.85 1.80
N CYS A 68 -0.48 -8.91 2.51
CA CYS A 68 0.46 -9.95 2.88
C CYS A 68 0.02 -11.24 2.17
N GLY A 69 0.53 -11.45 0.97
CA GLY A 69 0.12 -12.57 0.14
C GLY A 69 0.52 -13.92 0.75
N SER A 70 1.67 -13.95 1.43
CA SER A 70 2.12 -15.18 2.08
C SER A 70 1.25 -15.56 3.26
N ALA A 71 0.57 -14.58 3.89
CA ALA A 71 -0.34 -14.83 5.00
C ALA A 71 -1.80 -14.66 4.60
N ASN A 72 -2.08 -14.40 3.33
CA ASN A 72 -3.43 -14.18 2.78
C ASN A 72 -4.18 -13.08 3.51
N GLY A 73 -3.47 -12.02 3.91
CA GLY A 73 -4.08 -10.94 4.67
C GLY A 73 -4.05 -9.62 3.92
N ILE A 74 -5.11 -8.85 4.07
CA ILE A 74 -5.18 -7.48 3.57
C ILE A 74 -5.60 -6.59 4.71
N THR A 75 -4.80 -5.54 4.95
CA THR A 75 -5.10 -4.57 5.99
C THR A 75 -5.30 -3.20 5.35
N ILE A 76 -6.40 -2.55 5.71
CA ILE A 76 -6.67 -1.19 5.27
C ILE A 76 -6.59 -0.29 6.49
N THR A 77 -5.75 0.72 6.41
CA THR A 77 -5.53 1.65 7.52
C THR A 77 -5.98 3.04 7.11
N LEU A 78 -6.70 3.69 8.00
CA LEU A 78 -7.17 5.05 7.79
C LEU A 78 -6.51 5.99 8.77
N ASN A 79 -6.20 7.19 8.31
CA ASN A 79 -5.72 8.26 9.17
C ASN A 79 -6.96 8.94 9.78
N LYS A 80 -7.14 8.76 11.07
CA LYS A 80 -8.32 9.29 11.76
C LYS A 80 -7.94 10.57 12.50
N HIS A 81 -8.10 11.66 11.85
CA HIS A 81 -7.92 12.97 12.47
C HIS A 81 -9.21 13.73 12.51
#